data_f9fb21699ff7b4cfc24cd276eeea0093
#
_entry.id   f9fb21699ff7b4cfc24cd276eeea0093
#
_cell.length_a   1.000
_cell.length_b   1.000
_cell.length_c   1.000
_cell.angle_alpha   90.00
_cell.angle_beta   90.00
_cell.angle_gamma   90.00
#
_symmetry.space_group_name_H-M   'P 1'
#
loop_
_entity.id
_entity.type
_entity.pdbx_description
1 polymer ?
#
loop_
_entity_poly.entity_id
_entity_poly.type
_entity_poly.pdbx_seq_one_letter_code
_entity_poly.pdbx_strand_id
1 'polypeptide(L)'
;MSEPSAEGQQTILVVDDEAEVRALVREVLVMHGYNVIDTGDPFEARRIVEAQPIHLLLTDVVMPIMNGLELAKRIEAISPTTKVVLMSGYSTAAVKGSGRPMISKPFKANDLVSTIRQMLDSKSAFRRPGPPPAPKPGFGPL
;
A
#
# COMPACT_ATOMS: atom_id res chain seq x y z
N MET A 1 -23.86 1.58 11.43
CA MET A 1 -23.42 1.66 11.46
C MET A 1 -23.11 1.86 11.39
N SER A 2 -22.95 1.89 11.37
CA SER A 2 -22.31 2.05 11.33
C SER A 2 -21.85 2.32 11.09
N GLU A 3 -21.62 2.42 11.12
CA GLU A 3 -20.89 2.65 11.05
C GLU A 3 -20.39 2.89 10.87
N PRO A 4 -20.50 2.91 10.65
CA PRO A 4 -19.69 3.02 10.49
C PRO A 4 -19.19 3.49 10.35
N SER A 5 -19.28 3.57 10.34
CA SER A 5 -18.90 4.15 10.16
C SER A 5 -17.95 4.65 9.86
N ALA A 6 -17.98 5.62 10.07
CA ALA A 6 -16.81 6.35 9.71
C ALA A 6 -15.57 5.62 10.12
N GLU A 7 -15.58 5.14 11.27
CA GLU A 7 -14.41 4.37 11.71
C GLU A 7 -14.31 3.06 10.97
N GLY A 8 -15.38 2.67 10.39
CA GLY A 8 -15.37 1.45 9.62
C GLY A 8 -14.84 1.65 8.24
N GLN A 9 -14.76 2.91 7.79
CA GLN A 9 -14.29 3.17 6.44
C GLN A 9 -12.86 3.58 6.42
N GLN A 10 -12.04 2.73 5.86
CA GLN A 10 -10.62 3.02 5.74
C GLN A 10 -10.34 3.43 4.30
N THR A 11 -9.41 4.35 4.14
CA THR A 11 -9.09 4.92 2.85
C THR A 11 -7.85 4.26 2.27
N ILE A 12 -7.98 3.79 1.05
CA ILE A 12 -6.91 3.13 0.31
C ILE A 12 -6.56 3.99 -0.88
N LEU A 13 -5.28 4.26 -1.04
CA LEU A 13 -4.76 4.97 -2.20
C LEU A 13 -4.18 3.95 -3.16
N VAL A 14 -4.70 3.91 -4.37
CA VAL A 14 -4.27 2.98 -5.40
C VAL A 14 -3.45 3.73 -6.43
N VAL A 15 -2.23 3.27 -6.68
CA VAL A 15 -1.35 3.91 -7.65
C VAL A 15 -0.94 2.88 -8.68
N ASP A 16 -1.30 3.13 -9.93
CA ASP A 16 -0.97 2.25 -11.04
C ASP A 16 -1.13 3.08 -12.30
N ASP A 17 -0.14 3.02 -13.18
CA ASP A 17 -0.21 3.80 -14.41
C ASP A 17 -1.22 3.27 -15.41
N GLU A 18 -1.70 2.05 -15.21
CA GLU A 18 -2.72 1.46 -16.09
C GLU A 18 -4.12 1.78 -15.55
N ALA A 19 -4.84 2.60 -16.29
CA ALA A 19 -6.16 3.04 -15.86
C ALA A 19 -7.14 1.88 -15.67
N GLU A 20 -7.01 0.85 -16.50
CA GLU A 20 -7.92 -0.30 -16.40
C GLU A 20 -7.70 -1.08 -15.12
N VAL A 21 -6.45 -1.22 -14.70
CA VAL A 21 -6.15 -1.90 -13.46
C VAL A 21 -6.69 -1.09 -12.28
N ARG A 22 -6.48 0.24 -12.32
CA ARG A 22 -7.00 1.10 -11.26
C ARG A 22 -8.51 0.99 -11.14
N ALA A 23 -9.21 0.98 -12.26
CA ALA A 23 -10.66 0.91 -12.24
C ALA A 23 -11.14 -0.40 -11.65
N LEU A 24 -10.50 -1.50 -12.01
CA LEU A 24 -10.87 -2.80 -11.48
C LEU A 24 -10.62 -2.89 -9.98
N VAL A 25 -9.45 -2.46 -9.56
CA VAL A 25 -9.09 -2.50 -8.14
C VAL A 25 -10.06 -1.63 -7.33
N ARG A 26 -10.33 -0.44 -7.85
CA ARG A 26 -11.24 0.47 -7.18
C ARG A 26 -12.61 -0.16 -7.01
N GLU A 27 -13.13 -0.74 -8.08
CA GLU A 27 -14.46 -1.34 -8.03
C GLU A 27 -14.53 -2.43 -6.97
N VAL A 28 -13.54 -3.30 -6.94
CA VAL A 28 -13.52 -4.39 -5.97
C VAL A 28 -13.47 -3.86 -4.55
N LEU A 29 -12.60 -2.90 -4.30
CA LEU A 29 -12.42 -2.39 -2.93
C LEU A 29 -13.62 -1.58 -2.46
N VAL A 30 -14.21 -0.79 -3.35
CA VAL A 30 -15.40 -0.03 -2.98
C VAL A 30 -16.55 -0.98 -2.61
N MET A 31 -16.67 -2.08 -3.35
CA MET A 31 -17.69 -3.07 -3.04
C MET A 31 -17.51 -3.69 -1.66
N HIS A 32 -16.31 -3.67 -1.15
CA HIS A 32 -16.02 -4.23 0.16
C HIS A 32 -15.94 -3.18 1.27
N GLY A 33 -16.44 -1.98 0.98
CA GLY A 33 -16.64 -0.98 2.02
C GLY A 33 -15.50 -0.01 2.24
N TYR A 34 -14.51 0.01 1.37
CA TYR A 34 -13.39 0.92 1.51
C TYR A 34 -13.62 2.21 0.73
N ASN A 35 -13.05 3.29 1.24
CA ASN A 35 -12.91 4.51 0.46
C ASN A 35 -11.69 4.35 -0.41
N VAL A 36 -11.81 4.67 -1.69
CA VAL A 36 -10.70 4.48 -2.60
C VAL A 36 -10.40 5.77 -3.34
N ILE A 37 -9.14 6.15 -3.32
CA ILE A 37 -8.63 7.24 -4.14
C ILE A 37 -7.60 6.59 -5.06
N ASP A 38 -7.62 6.91 -6.34
CA ASP A 38 -6.67 6.31 -7.25
C ASP A 38 -6.02 7.35 -8.14
N THR A 39 -4.80 7.07 -8.54
CA THR A 39 -4.06 7.95 -9.41
C THR A 39 -3.03 7.13 -10.19
N GLY A 40 -2.68 7.62 -11.38
CA GLY A 40 -1.59 7.04 -12.14
C GLY A 40 -0.28 7.77 -11.95
N ASP A 41 -0.28 8.82 -11.14
CA ASP A 41 0.87 9.72 -10.99
C ASP A 41 1.43 9.59 -9.57
N PRO A 42 2.66 9.08 -9.43
CA PRO A 42 3.25 8.91 -8.09
C PRO A 42 3.47 10.24 -7.37
N PHE A 43 3.66 11.31 -8.09
CA PHE A 43 3.80 12.63 -7.44
C PHE A 43 2.47 13.12 -6.89
N GLU A 44 1.39 12.85 -7.60
CA GLU A 44 0.08 13.15 -7.09
C GLU A 44 -0.23 12.30 -5.85
N ALA A 45 0.18 11.04 -5.87
CA ALA A 45 -0.01 10.15 -4.73
C ALA A 45 0.60 10.74 -3.48
N ARG A 46 1.80 11.29 -3.60
CA ARG A 46 2.47 11.91 -2.47
C ARG A 46 1.68 13.10 -1.95
N ARG A 47 1.18 13.93 -2.85
CA ARG A 47 0.37 15.09 -2.44
C ARG A 47 -0.90 14.68 -1.71
N ILE A 48 -1.51 13.59 -2.16
CA ILE A 48 -2.72 13.08 -1.53
C ILE A 48 -2.43 12.64 -0.10
N VAL A 49 -1.33 11.92 0.09
CA VAL A 49 -0.96 11.45 1.42
C VAL A 49 -0.65 12.61 2.36
N GLU A 50 -0.07 13.68 1.83
CA GLU A 50 0.20 14.86 2.63
C GLU A 50 -1.06 15.62 3.01
N ALA A 51 -2.12 15.50 2.20
CA ALA A 51 -3.32 16.31 2.38
C ALA A 51 -4.39 15.63 3.22
N GLN A 52 -4.38 14.31 3.31
CA GLN A 52 -5.41 13.61 4.05
C GLN A 52 -4.92 12.25 4.54
N PRO A 53 -5.58 11.72 5.57
CA PRO A 53 -5.16 10.41 6.11
C PRO A 53 -5.39 9.29 5.09
N ILE A 54 -4.37 8.50 4.87
CA ILE A 54 -4.44 7.32 4.03
C ILE A 54 -4.04 6.12 4.89
N HIS A 55 -4.91 5.14 4.95
CA HIS A 55 -4.66 3.96 5.78
C HIS A 55 -3.76 2.96 5.10
N LEU A 56 -3.85 2.86 3.79
CA LEU A 56 -3.06 1.88 3.05
C LEU A 56 -2.76 2.39 1.64
N LEU A 57 -1.53 2.21 1.21
CA LEU A 57 -1.10 2.47 -0.16
C LEU A 57 -0.99 1.14 -0.88
N LEU A 58 -1.68 1.01 -2.00
CA LEU A 58 -1.56 -0.14 -2.87
C LEU A 58 -0.97 0.36 -4.18
N THR A 59 0.27 -0.03 -4.48
CA THR A 59 0.97 0.53 -5.63
C THR A 59 1.57 -0.54 -6.51
N ASP A 60 1.47 -0.33 -7.82
CA ASP A 60 2.21 -1.12 -8.77
C ASP A 60 3.70 -0.85 -8.57
N VAL A 61 4.52 -1.84 -8.81
CA VAL A 61 5.97 -1.70 -8.70
C VAL A 61 6.55 -1.08 -9.97
N VAL A 62 6.09 -1.54 -11.12
CA VAL A 62 6.65 -1.09 -12.40
C VAL A 62 5.83 0.04 -12.97
N MET A 63 6.37 1.25 -12.88
CA MET A 63 5.71 2.45 -13.39
C MET A 63 6.75 3.32 -14.08
N PRO A 64 6.34 4.14 -15.06
CA PRO A 64 7.31 4.85 -15.90
C PRO A 64 8.15 5.90 -15.20
N ILE A 65 7.56 6.64 -14.26
CA ILE A 65 8.24 7.79 -13.70
C ILE A 65 9.01 7.44 -12.43
N MET A 66 8.38 6.67 -11.59
CA MET A 66 8.97 6.29 -10.31
C MET A 66 8.45 4.90 -9.99
N ASN A 67 9.32 3.96 -9.65
CA ASN A 67 8.80 2.64 -9.34
C ASN A 67 8.13 2.64 -7.97
N GLY A 68 7.32 1.61 -7.75
CA GLY A 68 6.50 1.54 -6.54
C GLY A 68 7.30 1.37 -5.27
N LEU A 69 8.48 0.78 -5.33
CA LEU A 69 9.33 0.65 -4.16
C LEU A 69 9.82 2.01 -3.70
N GLU A 70 10.21 2.84 -4.64
CA GLU A 70 10.64 4.19 -4.30
C GLU A 70 9.48 5.00 -3.75
N LEU A 71 8.30 4.88 -4.38
CA LEU A 71 7.12 5.56 -3.89
C LEU A 71 6.80 5.11 -2.46
N ALA A 72 6.85 3.80 -2.21
CA ALA A 72 6.57 3.26 -0.90
C ALA A 72 7.48 3.87 0.16
N LYS A 73 8.77 3.97 -0.14
CA LYS A 73 9.72 4.56 0.80
C LYS A 73 9.38 6.00 1.10
N ARG A 74 9.03 6.77 0.08
CA ARG A 74 8.68 8.17 0.25
C ARG A 74 7.41 8.35 1.08
N ILE A 75 6.41 7.53 0.80
CA ILE A 75 5.16 7.60 1.54
C ILE A 75 5.38 7.20 3.00
N GLU A 76 6.16 6.17 3.23
CA GLU A 76 6.44 5.72 4.60
C GLU A 76 7.17 6.78 5.39
N ALA A 77 8.00 7.57 4.72
CA ALA A 77 8.72 8.64 5.40
C ALA A 77 7.81 9.78 5.84
N ILE A 78 6.79 10.09 5.06
CA ILE A 78 5.89 11.18 5.39
C ILE A 78 4.65 10.74 6.15
N SER A 79 4.33 9.45 6.09
CA SER A 79 3.16 8.91 6.78
C SER A 79 3.48 7.51 7.31
N PRO A 80 4.19 7.42 8.42
CA PRO A 80 4.65 6.12 8.92
C PRO A 80 3.54 5.15 9.28
N THR A 81 2.33 5.64 9.49
CA THR A 81 1.20 4.79 9.83
C THR A 81 0.48 4.23 8.61
N THR A 82 0.78 4.74 7.42
CA THR A 82 0.21 4.22 6.20
C THR A 82 0.86 2.89 5.86
N LYS A 83 0.06 1.85 5.73
CA LYS A 83 0.59 0.53 5.38
C LYS A 83 0.77 0.45 3.87
N VAL A 84 1.68 -0.39 3.44
CA VAL A 84 2.02 -0.49 2.02
C VAL A 84 1.86 -1.92 1.55
N VAL A 85 1.16 -2.09 0.43
CA VAL A 85 1.06 -3.36 -0.28
C VAL A 85 1.46 -3.09 -1.73
N LEU A 86 2.29 -3.97 -2.27
CA LEU A 86 2.77 -3.84 -3.64
C LEU A 86 1.98 -4.74 -4.58
N MET A 87 1.85 -4.31 -5.83
CA MET A 87 1.29 -5.15 -6.89
C MET A 87 2.36 -5.31 -7.96
N SER A 88 2.54 -6.51 -8.46
CA SER A 88 3.55 -6.69 -9.49
C SER A 88 3.32 -7.96 -10.30
N GLY A 89 3.61 -7.86 -11.58
CA GLY A 89 3.65 -9.04 -12.43
C GLY A 89 4.96 -9.78 -12.32
N TYR A 90 5.93 -9.17 -11.65
CA TYR A 90 7.26 -9.75 -11.50
C TYR A 90 7.66 -9.78 -10.04
N SER A 91 8.28 -10.87 -9.66
CA SER A 91 8.75 -11.04 -8.30
C SER A 91 10.27 -10.92 -8.30
N THR A 92 10.78 -9.72 -8.17
CA THR A 92 12.21 -9.48 -8.19
C THR A 92 12.79 -9.60 -6.79
N ALA A 93 14.11 -9.71 -6.74
CA ALA A 93 14.79 -9.75 -5.45
C ALA A 93 14.52 -8.50 -4.63
N ALA A 94 14.45 -7.34 -5.30
CA ALA A 94 14.20 -6.09 -4.61
C ALA A 94 12.82 -6.08 -3.96
N VAL A 95 11.81 -6.59 -4.65
CA VAL A 95 10.46 -6.66 -4.11
C VAL A 95 10.42 -7.61 -2.93
N LYS A 96 10.99 -8.80 -3.09
CA LYS A 96 11.01 -9.78 -2.02
C LYS A 96 11.79 -9.29 -0.82
N GLY A 97 12.89 -8.64 -1.06
CA GLY A 97 13.75 -8.15 0.00
C GLY A 97 13.20 -6.93 0.72
N SER A 98 12.16 -6.30 0.18
CA SER A 98 11.60 -5.10 0.79
C SER A 98 10.82 -5.39 2.07
N GLY A 99 10.40 -6.64 2.26
CA GLY A 99 9.61 -7.01 3.42
C GLY A 99 8.16 -6.58 3.35
N ARG A 100 7.73 -6.02 2.24
CA ARG A 100 6.34 -5.57 2.10
C ARG A 100 5.51 -6.65 1.44
N PRO A 101 4.23 -6.77 1.84
CA PRO A 101 3.34 -7.73 1.18
C PRO A 101 3.17 -7.38 -0.28
N MET A 102 3.00 -8.39 -1.10
CA MET A 102 2.86 -8.20 -2.53
C MET A 102 1.70 -9.03 -3.05
N ILE A 103 0.95 -8.44 -3.96
CA ILE A 103 -0.10 -9.13 -4.69
C ILE A 103 0.40 -9.32 -6.11
N SER A 104 0.38 -10.57 -6.58
CA SER A 104 0.84 -10.89 -7.93
C SER A 104 -0.22 -10.55 -8.95
N LYS A 105 0.19 -10.03 -10.08
CA LYS A 105 -0.69 -9.78 -11.21
C LYS A 105 -0.55 -10.92 -12.21
N PRO A 106 -1.63 -11.38 -12.79
CA PRO A 106 -3.02 -10.99 -12.54
C PRO A 106 -3.50 -11.55 -11.21
N PHE A 107 -4.37 -10.80 -10.54
CA PHE A 107 -4.85 -11.20 -9.22
C PHE A 107 -6.34 -11.54 -9.28
N LYS A 108 -6.77 -12.29 -8.28
CA LYS A 108 -8.19 -12.54 -8.08
C LYS A 108 -8.71 -11.56 -7.06
N ALA A 109 -9.99 -11.21 -7.20
CA ALA A 109 -10.61 -10.26 -6.27
C ALA A 109 -10.46 -10.72 -4.82
N ASN A 110 -10.63 -12.01 -4.57
CA ASN A 110 -10.51 -12.54 -3.20
C ASN A 110 -9.12 -12.36 -2.64
N ASP A 111 -8.10 -12.55 -3.46
CA ASP A 111 -6.72 -12.39 -3.02
C ASP A 111 -6.43 -10.93 -2.69
N LEU A 112 -6.94 -10.04 -3.52
CA LEU A 112 -6.78 -8.61 -3.29
C LEU A 112 -7.41 -8.21 -1.97
N VAL A 113 -8.68 -8.55 -1.79
CA VAL A 113 -9.42 -8.16 -0.61
C VAL A 113 -8.82 -8.77 0.65
N SER A 114 -8.44 -10.04 0.56
CA SER A 114 -7.87 -10.74 1.71
C SER A 114 -6.57 -10.10 2.17
N THR A 115 -5.69 -9.78 1.23
CA THR A 115 -4.42 -9.16 1.57
C THR A 115 -4.62 -7.79 2.19
N ILE A 116 -5.50 -6.98 1.58
CA ILE A 116 -5.78 -5.65 2.09
C ILE A 116 -6.36 -5.73 3.50
N ARG A 117 -7.32 -6.62 3.70
CA ARG A 117 -7.96 -6.76 5.01
C ARG A 117 -6.96 -7.19 6.07
N GLN A 118 -6.11 -8.14 5.74
CA GLN A 118 -5.10 -8.61 6.68
C GLN A 118 -4.16 -7.49 7.08
N MET A 119 -3.76 -6.67 6.12
CA MET A 119 -2.87 -5.55 6.40
C MET A 119 -3.53 -4.52 7.29
N LEU A 120 -4.78 -4.20 7.02
CA LEU A 120 -5.47 -3.17 7.78
C LEU A 120 -5.82 -3.65 9.19
N ASP A 121 -6.07 -4.94 9.34
CA ASP A 121 -6.38 -5.51 10.64
C ASP A 121 -5.16 -5.75 11.50
N SER A 122 -4.00 -5.72 10.90
CA SER A 122 -2.76 -6.04 11.57
C SER A 122 -2.22 -4.85 12.30
N LYS A 123 -2.90 -4.36 13.21
CA LYS A 123 -2.55 -3.23 14.00
C LYS A 123 -1.08 -3.06 14.22
N SER A 124 -0.74 -3.05 15.42
CA SER A 124 0.64 -2.95 15.79
C SER A 124 1.40 -4.20 15.48
N ALA A 125 0.69 -5.27 15.33
CA ALA A 125 1.37 -6.50 15.03
C ALA A 125 2.20 -6.40 13.78
N PHE A 126 1.76 -5.62 12.84
CA PHE A 126 2.56 -5.43 11.66
C PHE A 126 3.61 -4.39 11.93
N ARG A 127 4.83 -4.81 11.88
CA ARG A 127 5.95 -3.92 11.97
C ARG A 127 6.83 -4.22 10.83
N ARG A 128 7.28 -3.21 10.18
CA ARG A 128 8.27 -3.46 9.17
C ARG A 128 9.47 -4.01 9.84
N PRO A 129 9.91 -5.07 9.37
CA PRO A 129 11.10 -5.66 9.97
C PRO A 129 12.21 -4.65 9.97
N GLY A 130 12.36 -4.26 10.65
CA GLY A 130 13.18 -3.38 10.59
C GLY A 130 13.57 -2.61 11.05
N PRO A 131 13.40 -2.62 11.27
CA PRO A 131 13.80 -2.18 11.64
C PRO A 131 14.05 -2.21 12.39
N PRO A 132 14.18 -2.60 12.43
CA PRO A 132 14.43 -2.66 13.07
C PRO A 132 14.71 -2.42 13.49
N PRO A 133 14.97 -2.45 13.65
CA PRO A 133 15.32 -2.16 14.14
C PRO A 133 15.93 -1.79 14.16
N ALA A 134 16.27 -1.84 14.24
CA ALA A 134 16.94 -1.62 14.05
C ALA A 134 17.56 -1.45 14.17
N PRO A 135 18.06 -1.36 14.35
CA PRO A 135 18.71 -1.34 14.34
C PRO A 135 19.26 -1.28 14.54
N LYS A 136 19.54 -1.28 14.66
CA LYS A 136 20.19 -1.29 14.64
C LYS A 136 20.92 -1.11 14.62
N PRO A 137 21.22 -0.95 14.96
CA PRO A 137 21.95 -0.84 14.79
C PRO A 137 22.45 -0.84 14.80
N GLY A 138 22.47 -0.73 14.91
CA GLY A 138 23.09 -0.78 14.55
C GLY A 138 23.20 -0.67 14.74
N PHE A 139 23.33 -0.70 15.08
CA PHE A 139 23.54 -0.77 15.04
C PHE A 139 23.52 -0.92 15.37
N GLY A 140 23.28 -0.74 15.62
CA GLY A 140 23.47 -1.01 15.68
C GLY A 140 23.51 -1.08 16.15
N PRO A 141 23.74 -1.11 16.46
CA PRO A 141 23.95 -1.26 16.85
C PRO A 141 23.99 -1.34 17.15
N LEU A 142 24.08 -1.17 17.16
CA LEU A 142 24.38 -1.34 17.11
C LEU A 142 24.61 -1.43 17.07
#